data_3e3daaf5744b2d51b5c922a03543cf4d
#
_entry.id   3e3daaf5744b2d51b5c922a03543cf4d
#
_cell.length_a   1.000
_cell.length_b   1.000
_cell.length_c   1.000
_cell.angle_alpha   90.00
_cell.angle_beta   90.00
_cell.angle_gamma   90.00
#
_symmetry.space_group_name_H-M   'P 1'
#
loop_
_entity.id
_entity.type
_entity.pdbx_description
1 polymer ?
#
loop_
_entity_poly.entity_id
_entity_poly.type
_entity_poly.pdbx_seq_one_letter_code
_entity_poly.pdbx_strand_id
1 'polypeptide(L)'
;CADKRGWGPRYTPPGGPQKRVPKGYGHYERRGRLAGNRHIPGRPACAESRRELGHWEIDTVMGAGSKDCILSLVERKTGLLLIGKLANRTTEALNERAIELIAAHRGPFNTITADNGTEFHKYADIESRTHTTFYFATPYHSWQRGTNENTNGLIRQYLPKGASMKGLTQTQC
;
A
#
# COMPACT_ATOMS: atom_id res chain seq x y z
N CYS A 1 11.90 45.31 59.76
CA CYS A 1 12.95 45.46 58.77
C CYS A 1 12.64 44.51 57.57
N ALA A 2 12.19 45.10 56.49
CA ALA A 2 11.85 44.34 55.26
C ALA A 2 13.03 44.34 54.28
N ASP A 3 13.50 43.16 53.92
CA ASP A 3 14.53 43.00 52.89
C ASP A 3 13.84 42.88 51.53
N LYS A 4 13.95 43.90 50.73
CA LYS A 4 13.51 43.95 49.35
C LYS A 4 14.66 43.47 48.46
N ARG A 5 14.75 42.20 48.17
CA ARG A 5 15.62 41.71 47.09
C ARG A 5 14.85 41.70 45.78
N GLY A 6 15.20 42.66 44.90
CA GLY A 6 14.71 42.79 43.57
C GLY A 6 15.09 41.58 42.72
N TRP A 7 14.13 40.98 42.07
CA TRP A 7 14.34 39.98 41.03
C TRP A 7 14.74 40.71 39.75
N GLY A 8 15.98 40.54 39.32
CA GLY A 8 16.43 40.97 38.01
C GLY A 8 15.70 40.24 36.87
N PRO A 9 15.76 40.77 35.65
CA PRO A 9 15.05 40.20 34.54
C PRO A 9 15.52 38.77 34.29
N ARG A 10 14.57 37.84 34.16
CA ARG A 10 14.83 36.44 33.87
C ARG A 10 15.51 36.32 32.49
N TYR A 11 16.72 35.84 32.47
CA TYR A 11 17.42 35.47 31.26
C TYR A 11 16.63 34.36 30.57
N THR A 12 16.07 34.64 29.39
CA THR A 12 15.56 33.64 28.47
C THR A 12 16.66 33.31 27.45
N PRO A 13 17.24 32.11 27.48
CA PRO A 13 18.26 31.76 26.50
C PRO A 13 17.63 31.75 25.11
N PRO A 14 18.29 32.32 24.08
CA PRO A 14 17.85 32.18 22.70
C PRO A 14 18.08 30.73 22.26
N GLY A 15 17.02 30.04 21.80
CA GLY A 15 17.14 28.72 21.17
C GLY A 15 16.68 27.52 22.00
N GLY A 16 15.61 27.68 22.82
CA GLY A 16 14.89 26.51 23.28
C GLY A 16 14.42 25.66 22.08
N PRO A 17 14.33 24.29 22.22
CA PRO A 17 13.92 23.46 21.10
C PRO A 17 12.57 23.94 20.57
N GLN A 18 12.57 24.47 19.35
CA GLN A 18 11.33 24.80 18.67
C GLN A 18 10.52 23.51 18.61
N LYS A 19 9.41 23.45 19.37
CA LYS A 19 8.42 22.41 19.19
C LYS A 19 8.09 22.38 17.71
N ARG A 20 8.54 21.34 17.00
CA ARG A 20 8.12 21.11 15.63
C ARG A 20 6.60 21.08 15.66
N VAL A 21 6.00 22.14 15.15
CA VAL A 21 4.56 22.17 14.89
C VAL A 21 4.34 21.00 13.94
N PRO A 22 3.48 20.04 14.27
CA PRO A 22 3.16 18.97 13.32
C PRO A 22 2.71 19.64 12.03
N LYS A 23 3.37 19.36 10.93
CA LYS A 23 2.96 19.85 9.61
C LYS A 23 1.48 19.56 9.46
N GLY A 24 0.70 20.63 9.27
CA GLY A 24 -0.73 20.67 9.46
C GLY A 24 -1.48 19.47 8.94
N TYR A 25 -2.30 18.90 9.75
CA TYR A 25 -3.47 18.10 9.41
C TYR A 25 -4.41 18.96 8.53
N GLY A 26 -4.07 19.16 7.27
CA GLY A 26 -4.81 20.08 6.42
C GLY A 26 -4.49 19.92 4.94
N HIS A 27 -3.53 19.08 4.58
CA HIS A 27 -3.40 18.69 3.20
C HIS A 27 -4.50 17.66 2.92
N TYR A 28 -5.59 18.11 2.33
CA TYR A 28 -6.55 17.24 1.64
C TYR A 28 -5.76 16.38 0.66
N GLU A 29 -5.39 15.17 1.07
CA GLU A 29 -4.68 14.25 0.21
C GLU A 29 -5.60 13.87 -0.94
N ARG A 30 -5.28 14.39 -2.11
CA ARG A 30 -5.93 13.98 -3.38
C ARG A 30 -5.82 12.46 -3.62
N ARG A 31 -4.93 11.79 -2.91
CA ARG A 31 -4.77 10.33 -2.87
C ARG A 31 -5.96 9.59 -2.24
N GLY A 32 -6.74 10.23 -1.39
CA GLY A 32 -7.93 9.64 -0.78
C GLY A 32 -9.18 9.61 -1.65
N ARG A 33 -9.16 10.19 -2.84
CA ARG A 33 -10.34 10.25 -3.73
C ARG A 33 -10.71 8.92 -4.40
N LEU A 34 -9.79 7.96 -4.47
CA LEU A 34 -10.09 6.61 -4.98
C LEU A 34 -10.97 5.81 -4.03
N ALA A 35 -10.83 6.05 -2.76
CA ALA A 35 -11.56 5.38 -1.72
C ALA A 35 -13.03 5.87 -1.57
N GLY A 36 -13.51 6.74 -2.44
CA GLY A 36 -14.88 7.26 -2.40
C GLY A 36 -15.97 6.19 -2.57
N ASN A 37 -15.61 4.98 -2.98
CA ASN A 37 -16.60 3.99 -3.38
C ASN A 37 -16.65 2.74 -2.50
N ARG A 38 -15.52 2.14 -2.10
CA ARG A 38 -15.53 0.89 -1.33
C ARG A 38 -14.37 0.80 -0.36
N HIS A 39 -14.61 1.18 0.88
CA HIS A 39 -13.64 0.99 1.97
C HIS A 39 -13.73 -0.40 2.59
N ILE A 40 -12.64 -0.85 3.22
CA ILE A 40 -12.57 -2.13 3.94
C ILE A 40 -13.75 -2.38 4.91
N PRO A 41 -14.31 -1.40 5.64
CA PRO A 41 -15.49 -1.65 6.47
C PRO A 41 -16.71 -2.19 5.71
N GLY A 42 -16.80 -1.95 4.40
CA GLY A 42 -17.83 -2.52 3.53
C GLY A 42 -17.48 -3.87 2.92
N ARG A 43 -16.27 -4.40 3.19
CA ARG A 43 -15.81 -5.70 2.68
C ARG A 43 -16.53 -6.83 3.41
N PRO A 44 -16.87 -7.97 2.72
CA PRO A 44 -17.50 -9.12 3.37
C PRO A 44 -16.70 -9.61 4.59
N ALA A 45 -17.38 -9.96 5.67
CA ALA A 45 -16.77 -10.44 6.90
C ALA A 45 -15.94 -11.71 6.72
N CYS A 46 -16.28 -12.55 5.73
CA CYS A 46 -15.52 -13.75 5.37
C CYS A 46 -14.11 -13.41 4.88
N ALA A 47 -13.94 -12.27 4.20
CA ALA A 47 -12.62 -11.77 3.79
C ALA A 47 -11.75 -11.38 5.01
N GLU A 48 -12.35 -10.86 6.09
CA GLU A 48 -11.62 -10.52 7.30
C GLU A 48 -11.25 -11.75 8.12
N SER A 49 -12.18 -12.70 8.24
CA SER A 49 -11.99 -13.93 9.02
C SER A 49 -10.98 -14.91 8.41
N ARG A 50 -10.56 -14.71 7.16
CA ARG A 50 -9.65 -15.59 6.39
C ARG A 50 -10.12 -17.04 6.32
N ARG A 51 -11.43 -17.28 6.41
CA ARG A 51 -12.00 -18.63 6.38
C ARG A 51 -12.23 -19.14 4.96
N GLU A 52 -12.47 -18.23 4.04
CA GLU A 52 -12.76 -18.54 2.64
C GLU A 52 -11.57 -18.19 1.75
N LEU A 53 -11.48 -18.88 0.62
CA LEU A 53 -10.51 -18.57 -0.46
C LEU A 53 -11.06 -17.45 -1.36
N GLY A 54 -10.14 -16.81 -2.08
CA GLY A 54 -10.50 -15.84 -3.09
C GLY A 54 -10.51 -14.39 -2.60
N HIS A 55 -9.94 -14.12 -1.44
CA HIS A 55 -9.75 -12.77 -0.92
C HIS A 55 -8.28 -12.40 -0.98
N TRP A 56 -7.96 -11.46 -1.86
CA TRP A 56 -6.59 -11.10 -2.22
C TRP A 56 -6.20 -9.70 -1.75
N GLU A 57 -4.92 -9.49 -1.53
CA GLU A 57 -4.33 -8.18 -1.36
C GLU A 57 -3.38 -7.91 -2.52
N ILE A 58 -3.46 -6.72 -3.12
CA ILE A 58 -2.63 -6.28 -4.25
C ILE A 58 -1.69 -5.17 -3.82
N ASP A 59 -0.43 -5.21 -4.29
CA ASP A 59 0.57 -4.17 -4.05
C ASP A 59 1.61 -4.11 -5.15
N THR A 60 2.41 -3.05 -5.16
CA THR A 60 3.55 -2.89 -6.04
C THR A 60 4.85 -2.77 -5.24
N VAL A 61 5.88 -3.52 -5.65
CA VAL A 61 7.20 -3.47 -5.03
C VAL A 61 8.18 -2.86 -6.03
N MET A 62 8.67 -1.67 -5.72
CA MET A 62 9.58 -0.92 -6.60
C MET A 62 11.03 -1.42 -6.49
N GLY A 63 11.71 -1.50 -7.64
CA GLY A 63 13.14 -1.59 -7.74
C GLY A 63 13.83 -0.24 -7.53
N ALA A 64 15.14 -0.24 -7.37
CA ALA A 64 15.95 0.98 -7.32
C ALA A 64 16.60 1.28 -8.66
N GLY A 65 16.84 2.57 -8.93
CA GLY A 65 17.58 3.02 -10.11
C GLY A 65 16.86 2.82 -11.46
N SER A 66 15.63 2.31 -11.46
CA SER A 66 14.80 2.14 -12.65
C SER A 66 13.32 2.30 -12.30
N LYS A 67 12.46 2.33 -13.34
CA LYS A 67 11.00 2.32 -13.15
C LYS A 67 10.44 0.90 -13.02
N ASP A 68 11.32 -0.12 -13.11
CA ASP A 68 10.92 -1.51 -13.00
C ASP A 68 10.35 -1.81 -11.61
N CYS A 69 9.29 -2.56 -11.57
CA CYS A 69 8.63 -3.00 -10.35
C CYS A 69 8.00 -4.37 -10.56
N ILE A 70 7.53 -4.94 -9.49
CA ILE A 70 6.69 -6.13 -9.53
C ILE A 70 5.31 -5.80 -8.93
N LEU A 71 4.29 -6.45 -9.49
CA LEU A 71 2.98 -6.55 -8.91
C LEU A 71 2.94 -7.80 -8.04
N SER A 72 2.44 -7.70 -6.84
CA SER A 72 2.16 -8.84 -5.95
C SER A 72 0.66 -8.96 -5.69
N LEU A 73 0.13 -10.17 -5.81
CA LEU A 73 -1.20 -10.55 -5.40
C LEU A 73 -1.05 -11.66 -4.38
N VAL A 74 -1.46 -11.44 -3.14
CA VAL A 74 -1.37 -12.42 -2.07
C VAL A 74 -2.76 -12.84 -1.59
N GLU A 75 -3.03 -14.14 -1.58
CA GLU A 75 -4.28 -14.71 -1.08
C GLU A 75 -4.28 -14.74 0.45
N ARG A 76 -5.31 -14.17 1.07
CA ARG A 76 -5.33 -13.87 2.51
C ARG A 76 -5.40 -15.09 3.43
N LYS A 77 -5.99 -16.20 2.97
CA LYS A 77 -6.13 -17.42 3.76
C LYS A 77 -4.88 -18.30 3.70
N THR A 78 -4.36 -18.49 2.52
CA THR A 78 -3.26 -19.44 2.25
C THR A 78 -1.89 -18.79 2.25
N GLY A 79 -1.82 -17.48 2.01
CA GLY A 79 -0.56 -16.78 1.73
C GLY A 79 -0.01 -17.06 0.33
N LEU A 80 -0.79 -17.71 -0.55
CA LEU A 80 -0.38 -17.92 -1.94
C LEU A 80 -0.06 -16.58 -2.60
N LEU A 81 1.12 -16.49 -3.19
CA LEU A 81 1.64 -15.29 -3.81
C LEU A 81 1.71 -15.48 -5.32
N LEU A 82 1.11 -14.57 -6.07
CA LEU A 82 1.30 -14.41 -7.50
C LEU A 82 2.10 -13.14 -7.74
N ILE A 83 3.12 -13.23 -8.60
CA ILE A 83 4.01 -12.11 -8.91
C ILE A 83 3.96 -11.82 -10.40
N GLY A 84 3.82 -10.55 -10.75
CA GLY A 84 3.89 -10.06 -12.11
C GLY A 84 4.98 -9.02 -12.29
N LYS A 85 5.89 -9.23 -13.25
CA LYS A 85 6.89 -8.23 -13.63
C LYS A 85 6.23 -7.08 -14.36
N LEU A 86 6.60 -5.85 -13.99
CA LEU A 86 6.21 -4.62 -14.66
C LEU A 86 7.45 -3.84 -15.09
N ALA A 87 7.49 -3.39 -16.34
CA ALA A 87 8.56 -2.52 -16.84
C ALA A 87 8.44 -1.08 -16.31
N ASN A 88 7.23 -0.70 -15.90
CA ASN A 88 6.95 0.60 -15.27
C ASN A 88 5.70 0.49 -14.38
N ARG A 89 5.52 1.47 -13.50
CA ARG A 89 4.39 1.56 -12.59
C ARG A 89 3.29 2.46 -13.18
N THR A 90 2.79 2.11 -14.36
CA THR A 90 1.61 2.77 -14.93
C THR A 90 0.35 1.97 -14.61
N THR A 91 -0.77 2.66 -14.56
CA THR A 91 -2.07 2.04 -14.31
C THR A 91 -2.42 1.00 -15.37
N GLU A 92 -2.09 1.27 -16.63
CA GLU A 92 -2.35 0.39 -17.76
C GLU A 92 -1.53 -0.91 -17.65
N ALA A 93 -0.21 -0.79 -17.44
CA ALA A 93 0.67 -1.95 -17.31
C ALA A 93 0.28 -2.81 -16.10
N LEU A 94 -0.13 -2.17 -14.99
CA LEU A 94 -0.60 -2.85 -13.80
C LEU A 94 -1.89 -3.62 -14.08
N ASN A 95 -2.88 -2.98 -14.72
CA ASN A 95 -4.17 -3.60 -15.01
C ASN A 95 -4.01 -4.82 -15.90
N GLU A 96 -3.28 -4.69 -17.02
CA GLU A 96 -3.03 -5.82 -17.92
C GLU A 96 -2.34 -6.98 -17.19
N ARG A 97 -1.30 -6.69 -16.41
CA ARG A 97 -0.59 -7.73 -15.66
C ARG A 97 -1.47 -8.38 -14.59
N ALA A 98 -2.28 -7.60 -13.86
CA ALA A 98 -3.22 -8.14 -12.89
C ALA A 98 -4.24 -9.08 -13.53
N ILE A 99 -4.83 -8.66 -14.67
CA ILE A 99 -5.81 -9.46 -15.41
C ILE A 99 -5.17 -10.77 -15.92
N GLU A 100 -3.95 -10.71 -16.45
CA GLU A 100 -3.22 -11.92 -16.90
C GLU A 100 -3.00 -12.91 -15.73
N LEU A 101 -2.55 -12.42 -14.57
CA LEU A 101 -2.32 -13.26 -13.39
C LEU A 101 -3.63 -13.89 -12.89
N ILE A 102 -4.71 -13.10 -12.84
CA ILE A 102 -6.02 -13.57 -12.42
C ILE A 102 -6.55 -14.63 -13.41
N ALA A 103 -6.44 -14.39 -14.72
CA ALA A 103 -6.91 -15.32 -15.74
C ALA A 103 -6.11 -16.63 -15.77
N ALA A 104 -4.81 -16.56 -15.48
CA ALA A 104 -3.95 -17.75 -15.43
C ALA A 104 -4.17 -18.62 -14.17
N HIS A 105 -4.70 -18.03 -13.11
CA HIS A 105 -4.94 -18.74 -11.86
C HIS A 105 -6.29 -19.43 -11.84
N ARG A 106 -6.33 -20.71 -11.41
CA ARG A 106 -7.55 -21.52 -11.41
C ARG A 106 -8.42 -21.36 -10.16
N GLY A 107 -7.94 -20.66 -9.15
CA GLY A 107 -8.65 -20.44 -7.89
C GLY A 107 -9.59 -19.22 -7.95
N PRO A 108 -10.42 -19.05 -6.91
CA PRO A 108 -11.37 -17.95 -6.87
C PRO A 108 -10.69 -16.60 -6.65
N PHE A 109 -11.27 -15.56 -7.29
CA PHE A 109 -10.98 -14.15 -7.07
C PHE A 109 -12.28 -13.42 -6.74
N ASN A 110 -12.64 -13.36 -5.47
CA ASN A 110 -13.88 -12.73 -5.01
C ASN A 110 -13.65 -11.25 -4.73
N THR A 111 -12.60 -10.94 -3.97
CA THR A 111 -12.24 -9.56 -3.63
C THR A 111 -10.76 -9.31 -3.74
N ILE A 112 -10.40 -8.08 -4.11
CA ILE A 112 -9.02 -7.58 -4.07
C ILE A 112 -8.99 -6.34 -3.18
N THR A 113 -8.04 -6.30 -2.24
CA THR A 113 -7.81 -5.13 -1.39
C THR A 113 -6.54 -4.43 -1.81
N ALA A 114 -6.64 -3.15 -2.17
CA ALA A 114 -5.54 -2.28 -2.55
C ALA A 114 -5.30 -1.16 -1.52
N ASP A 115 -4.16 -0.49 -1.60
CA ASP A 115 -4.00 0.82 -0.99
C ASP A 115 -4.62 1.92 -1.86
N ASN A 116 -4.46 3.18 -1.42
CA ASN A 116 -4.94 4.32 -2.19
C ASN A 116 -3.90 4.83 -3.20
N GLY A 117 -3.06 3.94 -3.73
CA GLY A 117 -2.06 4.28 -4.73
C GLY A 117 -2.67 4.76 -6.05
N THR A 118 -2.00 5.72 -6.70
CA THR A 118 -2.48 6.27 -7.98
C THR A 118 -2.50 5.23 -9.10
N GLU A 119 -1.69 4.18 -8.98
CA GLU A 119 -1.63 3.06 -9.91
C GLU A 119 -2.92 2.24 -9.97
N PHE A 120 -3.77 2.32 -8.93
CA PHE A 120 -5.05 1.62 -8.86
C PHE A 120 -6.24 2.48 -9.32
N HIS A 121 -6.01 3.66 -9.91
CA HIS A 121 -7.09 4.59 -10.32
C HIS A 121 -8.07 4.01 -11.35
N LYS A 122 -7.62 3.08 -12.19
CA LYS A 122 -8.46 2.41 -13.19
C LYS A 122 -8.85 0.98 -12.77
N TYR A 123 -8.99 0.72 -11.46
CA TYR A 123 -9.37 -0.60 -10.94
C TYR A 123 -10.68 -1.14 -11.53
N ALA A 124 -11.60 -0.26 -11.94
CA ALA A 124 -12.86 -0.63 -12.57
C ALA A 124 -12.67 -1.46 -13.85
N ASP A 125 -11.56 -1.29 -14.56
CA ASP A 125 -11.20 -2.09 -15.72
C ASP A 125 -10.89 -3.54 -15.32
N ILE A 126 -10.15 -3.73 -14.21
CA ILE A 126 -9.90 -5.07 -13.66
C ILE A 126 -11.23 -5.70 -13.20
N GLU A 127 -12.07 -4.95 -12.45
CA GLU A 127 -13.38 -5.45 -11.99
C GLU A 127 -14.25 -5.93 -13.15
N SER A 128 -14.33 -5.13 -14.24
CA SER A 128 -15.18 -5.44 -15.39
C SER A 128 -14.74 -6.70 -16.13
N ARG A 129 -13.42 -6.95 -16.20
CA ARG A 129 -12.83 -8.07 -16.96
C ARG A 129 -12.65 -9.33 -16.12
N THR A 130 -12.62 -9.24 -14.80
CA THR A 130 -12.36 -10.38 -13.91
C THR A 130 -13.52 -10.71 -12.97
N HIS A 131 -14.56 -9.88 -12.93
CA HIS A 131 -15.70 -9.98 -12.00
C HIS A 131 -15.30 -9.97 -10.51
N THR A 132 -14.11 -9.44 -10.20
CA THR A 132 -13.59 -9.31 -8.85
C THR A 132 -13.97 -7.96 -8.27
N THR A 133 -14.32 -7.89 -6.99
CA THR A 133 -14.68 -6.63 -6.32
C THR A 133 -13.47 -6.01 -5.62
N PHE A 134 -13.17 -4.74 -5.91
CA PHE A 134 -12.10 -4.00 -5.25
C PHE A 134 -12.55 -3.31 -3.97
N TYR A 135 -11.66 -3.32 -2.98
CA TYR A 135 -11.77 -2.56 -1.74
C TYR A 135 -10.47 -1.81 -1.47
N PHE A 136 -10.58 -0.65 -0.83
CA PHE A 136 -9.43 0.20 -0.55
C PHE A 136 -9.21 0.33 0.95
N ALA A 137 -7.94 0.24 1.36
CA ALA A 137 -7.55 0.46 2.73
C ALA A 137 -7.89 1.89 3.16
N THR A 138 -8.35 2.03 4.39
CA THR A 138 -8.57 3.35 4.98
C THR A 138 -7.22 4.08 5.09
N PRO A 139 -7.11 5.34 4.68
CA PRO A 139 -5.89 6.10 4.85
C PRO A 139 -5.36 6.00 6.30
N TYR A 140 -4.04 5.84 6.44
CA TYR A 140 -3.34 5.69 7.74
C TYR A 140 -3.65 4.41 8.53
N HIS A 141 -4.31 3.41 7.93
CA HIS A 141 -4.63 2.12 8.56
C HIS A 141 -3.83 0.99 7.91
N SER A 142 -2.49 1.07 7.95
CA SER A 142 -1.59 0.08 7.33
C SER A 142 -1.83 -1.35 7.83
N TRP A 143 -2.26 -1.53 9.08
CA TRP A 143 -2.57 -2.84 9.66
C TRP A 143 -3.70 -3.59 8.93
N GLN A 144 -4.55 -2.88 8.17
CA GLN A 144 -5.61 -3.49 7.36
C GLN A 144 -5.07 -4.35 6.21
N ARG A 145 -3.76 -4.22 5.89
CA ARG A 145 -3.04 -4.91 4.83
C ARG A 145 -1.83 -5.70 5.35
N GLY A 146 -1.96 -6.27 6.55
CA GLY A 146 -0.87 -7.00 7.21
C GLY A 146 -0.34 -8.19 6.41
N THR A 147 -1.16 -8.81 5.54
CA THR A 147 -0.72 -9.91 4.67
C THR A 147 0.28 -9.40 3.63
N ASN A 148 -0.01 -8.28 2.97
CA ASN A 148 0.91 -7.66 2.02
C ASN A 148 2.19 -7.17 2.68
N GLU A 149 2.11 -6.55 3.85
CA GLU A 149 3.28 -6.07 4.57
C GLU A 149 4.25 -7.21 4.88
N ASN A 150 3.72 -8.33 5.41
CA ASN A 150 4.51 -9.54 5.67
C ASN A 150 5.09 -10.13 4.37
N THR A 151 4.28 -10.27 3.33
CA THR A 151 4.70 -10.83 2.04
C THR A 151 5.75 -9.95 1.37
N ASN A 152 5.60 -8.64 1.40
CA ASN A 152 6.60 -7.71 0.90
C ASN A 152 7.91 -7.82 1.68
N GLY A 153 7.86 -8.10 2.98
CA GLY A 153 9.04 -8.41 3.78
C GLY A 153 9.78 -9.66 3.29
N LEU A 154 9.04 -10.72 2.90
CA LEU A 154 9.62 -11.94 2.31
C LEU A 154 10.19 -11.68 0.91
N ILE A 155 9.46 -10.98 0.05
CA ILE A 155 9.96 -10.58 -1.28
C ILE A 155 11.26 -9.79 -1.17
N ARG A 156 11.41 -8.94 -0.16
CA ARG A 156 12.60 -8.12 0.08
C ARG A 156 13.83 -8.91 0.52
N GLN A 157 13.69 -10.17 0.89
CA GLN A 157 14.84 -11.07 1.12
C GLN A 157 15.51 -11.45 -0.21
N TYR A 158 14.75 -11.54 -1.30
CA TYR A 158 15.23 -11.88 -2.65
C TYR A 158 15.48 -10.62 -3.50
N LEU A 159 14.68 -9.59 -3.31
CA LEU A 159 14.75 -8.31 -4.02
C LEU A 159 14.94 -7.17 -2.99
N PRO A 160 16.14 -6.98 -2.41
CA PRO A 160 16.37 -6.01 -1.36
C PRO A 160 15.99 -4.58 -1.77
N LYS A 161 15.65 -3.75 -0.78
CA LYS A 161 15.54 -2.31 -1.01
C LYS A 161 16.87 -1.79 -1.54
N GLY A 162 16.83 -1.01 -2.62
CA GLY A 162 18.05 -0.51 -3.26
C GLY A 162 18.60 -1.42 -4.37
N ALA A 163 18.11 -2.66 -4.54
CA ALA A 163 18.44 -3.49 -5.69
C ALA A 163 17.66 -3.06 -6.94
N SER A 164 18.34 -3.08 -8.09
CA SER A 164 17.70 -2.85 -9.38
C SER A 164 16.92 -4.09 -9.81
N MET A 165 15.73 -3.87 -10.34
CA MET A 165 14.93 -4.92 -10.99
C MET A 165 15.08 -4.91 -12.51
N LYS A 166 16.06 -4.14 -13.04
CA LYS A 166 16.37 -4.10 -14.46
C LYS A 166 16.86 -5.47 -14.92
N GLY A 167 16.22 -6.00 -15.96
CA GLY A 167 16.55 -7.32 -16.49
C GLY A 167 15.85 -8.49 -15.76
N LEU A 168 15.13 -8.26 -14.67
CA LEU A 168 14.26 -9.28 -14.09
C LEU A 168 13.18 -9.68 -15.11
N THR A 169 13.03 -10.98 -15.35
CA THR A 169 12.02 -11.53 -16.27
C THR A 169 10.81 -12.07 -15.50
N GLN A 170 9.69 -12.26 -16.20
CA GLN A 170 8.50 -12.88 -15.61
C GLN A 170 8.78 -14.31 -15.13
N THR A 171 9.62 -15.06 -15.84
CA THR A 171 10.00 -16.45 -15.49
C THR A 171 10.83 -16.52 -14.20
N GLN A 172 11.49 -15.43 -13.82
CA GLN A 172 12.27 -15.34 -12.60
C GLN A 172 11.45 -14.86 -11.39
N CYS A 173 10.25 -14.38 -11.64
CA CYS A 173 9.29 -14.01 -10.60
C CYS A 173 8.48 -15.19 -10.12
#